data_fca102cbe85c376d6a30ed013f48ac97
#
_entry.id   fca102cbe85c376d6a30ed013f48ac97
#
_cell.length_a   1.000
_cell.length_b   1.000
_cell.length_c   1.000
_cell.angle_alpha   90.00
_cell.angle_beta   90.00
_cell.angle_gamma   90.00
#
_symmetry.space_group_name_H-M   'P 1'
#
loop_
_entity.id
_entity.type
_entity.pdbx_description
1 polymer ?
#
loop_
_entity_poly.entity_id
_entity_poly.type
_entity_poly.pdbx_seq_one_letter_code
_entity_poly.pdbx_strand_id
1 'polypeptide(L)'
;RILSSAASDVYKRQAVGSNNEKIEQVATISSNNDKEVGKLIAQAMAKVTQEGVITVEEAKSTETSVEVVEGMQFDRGYLSPYFVTNADKMETELDNPLVLIFDKKISNMKDLLPVLEKTSQTGNPLLIIAEDVDGEALATLVVNKIRGSLKIAAVKAPGFGDRRKEMLEDIAILTGGVVVSEEKGHKLESTEIEMLGKCEKIVIDKDNTTIIN
;
A
#
# COMPACT_ATOMS: atom_id res chain seq x y z
N ARG A 1 3.78 19.01 47.32
CA ARG A 1 4.59 18.19 46.39
C ARG A 1 3.93 18.27 45.01
N ILE A 2 4.42 19.13 44.19
CA ILE A 2 3.93 19.28 42.83
C ILE A 2 4.57 18.14 42.02
N LEU A 3 3.76 17.13 41.66
CA LEU A 3 4.16 16.12 40.67
C LEU A 3 4.34 16.83 39.33
N SER A 4 5.46 16.62 38.68
CA SER A 4 5.73 17.25 37.39
C SER A 4 4.62 16.85 36.38
N SER A 5 4.22 17.76 35.54
CA SER A 5 3.20 17.55 34.53
C SER A 5 3.49 16.33 33.61
N ALA A 6 4.77 16.03 33.38
CA ALA A 6 5.20 14.86 32.62
C ALA A 6 4.86 13.53 33.30
N ALA A 7 5.03 13.41 34.62
CA ALA A 7 4.66 12.19 35.35
C ALA A 7 3.14 11.99 35.39
N SER A 8 2.38 13.08 35.51
CA SER A 8 0.91 13.05 35.41
C SER A 8 0.40 12.63 34.04
N ASP A 9 1.10 13.02 32.98
CA ASP A 9 0.71 12.70 31.60
C ASP A 9 0.96 11.21 31.25
N VAL A 10 2.08 10.66 31.70
CA VAL A 10 2.38 9.22 31.54
C VAL A 10 1.37 8.35 32.31
N TYR A 11 0.89 8.78 33.46
CA TYR A 11 -0.09 8.02 34.24
C TYR A 11 -1.51 8.05 33.63
N LYS A 12 -1.81 9.05 32.81
CA LYS A 12 -3.12 9.21 32.17
C LYS A 12 -3.22 8.48 30.81
N ARG A 13 -2.10 8.17 30.19
CA ARG A 13 -2.05 7.45 28.92
C ARG A 13 -1.97 5.94 29.17
N GLN A 14 -3.11 5.31 29.30
CA GLN A 14 -3.19 3.85 29.39
C GLN A 14 -3.52 3.27 28.02
N ALA A 15 -2.86 2.17 27.66
CA ALA A 15 -3.21 1.42 26.49
C ALA A 15 -4.66 0.90 26.59
N VAL A 16 -5.45 1.14 25.58
CA VAL A 16 -6.86 0.71 25.51
C VAL A 16 -6.94 -0.82 25.34
N GLY A 17 -5.91 -1.42 24.75
CA GLY A 17 -5.88 -2.86 24.47
C GLY A 17 -7.02 -3.28 23.56
N SER A 18 -7.49 -4.50 23.70
CA SER A 18 -8.59 -5.08 22.92
C SER A 18 -9.98 -4.86 23.54
N ASN A 19 -10.14 -3.88 24.45
CA ASN A 19 -11.42 -3.60 25.08
C ASN A 19 -12.31 -2.74 24.18
N ASN A 20 -13.28 -3.35 23.53
CA ASN A 20 -14.18 -2.69 22.56
C ASN A 20 -14.92 -1.48 23.13
N GLU A 21 -15.34 -1.51 24.41
CA GLU A 21 -16.05 -0.40 25.05
C GLU A 21 -15.14 0.83 25.19
N LYS A 22 -13.89 0.62 25.58
CA LYS A 22 -12.90 1.70 25.65
C LYS A 22 -12.52 2.22 24.26
N ILE A 23 -12.42 1.34 23.26
CA ILE A 23 -12.19 1.73 21.87
C ILE A 23 -13.34 2.61 21.37
N GLU A 24 -14.60 2.22 21.61
CA GLU A 24 -15.78 3.01 21.26
C GLU A 24 -15.76 4.39 21.94
N GLN A 25 -15.42 4.46 23.23
CA GLN A 25 -15.32 5.73 23.96
C GLN A 25 -14.25 6.65 23.37
N VAL A 26 -13.06 6.13 23.10
CA VAL A 26 -11.96 6.91 22.50
C VAL A 26 -12.32 7.37 21.09
N ALA A 27 -12.87 6.48 20.26
CA ALA A 27 -13.31 6.81 18.91
C ALA A 27 -14.43 7.85 18.91
N THR A 28 -15.39 7.75 19.83
CA THR A 28 -16.47 8.74 20.01
C THR A 28 -15.91 10.11 20.33
N ILE A 29 -14.94 10.20 21.28
CA ILE A 29 -14.31 11.48 21.63
C ILE A 29 -13.55 12.04 20.43
N SER A 30 -12.81 11.20 19.71
CA SER A 30 -12.02 11.62 18.54
C SER A 30 -12.87 12.10 17.36
N SER A 31 -14.09 11.56 17.22
CA SER A 31 -15.08 11.97 16.22
C SER A 31 -16.01 13.10 16.70
N ASN A 32 -15.52 13.96 17.56
CA ASN A 32 -16.28 15.09 18.09
C ASN A 32 -17.58 14.69 18.81
N ASN A 33 -17.53 13.64 19.62
CA ASN A 33 -18.63 13.04 20.37
C ASN A 33 -19.72 12.37 19.51
N ASP A 34 -19.40 12.00 18.27
CA ASP A 34 -20.30 11.21 17.43
C ASP A 34 -20.26 9.73 17.86
N LYS A 35 -21.34 9.27 18.49
CA LYS A 35 -21.48 7.90 18.97
C LYS A 35 -21.65 6.88 17.84
N GLU A 36 -22.23 7.26 16.72
CA GLU A 36 -22.41 6.34 15.59
C GLU A 36 -21.07 6.02 14.94
N VAL A 37 -20.25 7.05 14.70
CA VAL A 37 -18.88 6.87 14.21
C VAL A 37 -18.05 6.08 15.22
N GLY A 38 -18.18 6.38 16.54
CA GLY A 38 -17.49 5.64 17.58
C GLY A 38 -17.77 4.14 17.55
N LYS A 39 -19.04 3.75 17.39
CA LYS A 39 -19.46 2.35 17.26
C LYS A 39 -18.93 1.70 15.98
N LEU A 40 -18.97 2.38 14.85
CA LEU A 40 -18.46 1.86 13.59
C LEU A 40 -16.98 1.58 13.66
N ILE A 41 -16.19 2.47 14.25
CA ILE A 41 -14.75 2.27 14.46
C ILE A 41 -14.51 1.09 15.40
N ALA A 42 -15.25 0.97 16.50
CA ALA A 42 -15.11 -0.16 17.43
C ALA A 42 -15.47 -1.50 16.75
N GLN A 43 -16.48 -1.53 15.90
CA GLN A 43 -16.83 -2.71 15.10
C GLN A 43 -15.75 -3.06 14.08
N ALA A 44 -15.17 -2.07 13.41
CA ALA A 44 -14.05 -2.28 12.49
C ALA A 44 -12.84 -2.87 13.24
N MET A 45 -12.46 -2.28 14.38
CA MET A 45 -11.37 -2.78 15.22
C MET A 45 -11.60 -4.19 15.77
N ALA A 46 -12.84 -4.58 15.99
CA ALA A 46 -13.17 -5.94 16.42
C ALA A 46 -13.02 -6.98 15.31
N LYS A 47 -13.13 -6.56 14.04
CA LYS A 47 -13.02 -7.43 12.87
C LYS A 47 -11.60 -7.56 12.37
N VAL A 48 -10.79 -6.51 12.50
CA VAL A 48 -9.37 -6.52 12.14
C VAL A 48 -8.53 -6.91 13.34
N THR A 49 -7.39 -7.54 13.11
CA THR A 49 -6.41 -7.85 14.17
C THR A 49 -5.69 -6.58 14.61
N GLN A 50 -4.83 -6.67 15.63
CA GLN A 50 -4.03 -5.51 16.08
C GLN A 50 -3.07 -4.96 15.01
N GLU A 51 -2.78 -5.76 14.01
CA GLU A 51 -1.94 -5.40 12.84
C GLU A 51 -2.76 -4.93 11.65
N GLY A 52 -4.11 -4.97 11.76
CA GLY A 52 -4.99 -4.54 10.70
C GLY A 52 -5.03 -3.02 10.56
N VAL A 53 -5.16 -2.55 9.34
CA VAL A 53 -5.23 -1.12 8.99
C VAL A 53 -6.69 -0.73 8.80
N ILE A 54 -7.08 0.41 9.35
CA ILE A 54 -8.39 1.02 9.12
C ILE A 54 -8.18 2.29 8.33
N THR A 55 -8.72 2.32 7.13
CA THR A 55 -8.77 3.53 6.27
C THR A 55 -10.15 4.13 6.30
N VAL A 56 -10.24 5.44 6.11
CA VAL A 56 -11.50 6.17 5.99
C VAL A 56 -11.55 6.76 4.59
N GLU A 57 -12.54 6.36 3.82
CA GLU A 57 -12.77 6.85 2.46
C GLU A 57 -14.14 7.51 2.35
N GLU A 58 -14.30 8.38 1.37
CA GLU A 58 -15.58 9.00 1.06
C GLU A 58 -16.50 7.98 0.39
N ALA A 59 -17.64 7.72 1.03
CA ALA A 59 -18.60 6.75 0.51
C ALA A 59 -19.27 7.26 -0.77
N LYS A 60 -19.51 6.37 -1.73
CA LYS A 60 -20.30 6.66 -2.93
C LYS A 60 -21.82 6.72 -2.64
N SER A 61 -22.23 6.27 -1.44
CA SER A 61 -23.60 6.26 -0.96
C SER A 61 -23.81 7.28 0.17
N THR A 62 -25.08 7.56 0.50
CA THR A 62 -25.45 8.45 1.62
C THR A 62 -25.30 7.78 2.99
N GLU A 63 -25.06 6.48 3.03
CA GLU A 63 -24.94 5.71 4.28
C GLU A 63 -23.47 5.38 4.57
N THR A 64 -23.07 5.55 5.84
CA THR A 64 -21.76 5.13 6.31
C THR A 64 -21.74 3.64 6.56
N SER A 65 -20.84 2.90 5.93
CA SER A 65 -20.70 1.46 6.07
C SER A 65 -19.26 1.09 6.46
N VAL A 66 -19.12 -0.10 7.06
CA VAL A 66 -17.81 -0.71 7.36
C VAL A 66 -17.66 -1.93 6.49
N GLU A 67 -16.70 -1.89 5.59
CA GLU A 67 -16.31 -3.01 4.75
C GLU A 67 -14.97 -3.57 5.26
N VAL A 68 -14.85 -4.89 5.25
CA VAL A 68 -13.60 -5.57 5.64
C VAL A 68 -13.12 -6.34 4.43
N VAL A 69 -11.93 -6.01 4.00
CA VAL A 69 -11.27 -6.61 2.85
C VAL A 69 -9.96 -7.27 3.28
N GLU A 70 -9.51 -8.25 2.54
CA GLU A 70 -8.17 -8.78 2.73
C GLU A 70 -7.16 -7.81 2.13
N GLY A 71 -6.07 -7.56 2.84
CA GLY A 71 -5.10 -6.59 2.39
C GLY A 71 -3.81 -6.61 3.20
N MET A 72 -2.84 -5.87 2.72
CA MET A 72 -1.54 -5.68 3.36
C MET A 72 -1.09 -4.23 3.25
N GLN A 73 -0.55 -3.68 4.33
CA GLN A 73 0.12 -2.38 4.29
C GLN A 73 1.58 -2.55 4.68
N PHE A 74 2.45 -1.80 4.02
CA PHE A 74 3.86 -1.72 4.37
C PHE A 74 4.41 -0.29 4.26
N ASP A 75 5.47 -0.02 5.01
CA ASP A 75 6.09 1.29 5.22
C ASP A 75 7.01 1.71 4.06
N ARG A 76 6.47 1.78 2.85
CA ARG A 76 7.15 2.33 1.66
C ARG A 76 6.15 3.10 0.83
N GLY A 77 6.44 4.36 0.58
CA GLY A 77 5.64 5.21 -0.30
C GLY A 77 6.16 5.23 -1.75
N TYR A 78 5.56 6.07 -2.56
CA TYR A 78 5.95 6.21 -3.97
C TYR A 78 7.38 6.75 -4.14
N LEU A 79 8.08 6.25 -5.14
CA LEU A 79 9.47 6.67 -5.46
C LEU A 79 9.54 8.07 -6.05
N SER A 80 8.46 8.58 -6.59
CA SER A 80 8.41 9.92 -7.17
C SER A 80 7.03 10.55 -6.96
N PRO A 81 6.96 11.84 -6.55
CA PRO A 81 5.69 12.57 -6.45
C PRO A 81 4.92 12.66 -7.77
N TYR A 82 5.58 12.47 -8.90
CA TYR A 82 4.93 12.47 -10.21
C TYR A 82 4.03 11.26 -10.44
N PHE A 83 4.09 10.22 -9.60
CA PHE A 83 3.16 9.11 -9.63
C PHE A 83 1.80 9.43 -9.02
N VAL A 84 1.69 10.49 -8.24
CA VAL A 84 0.44 10.92 -7.59
C VAL A 84 -0.69 11.06 -8.61
N THR A 85 -1.84 10.47 -8.29
CA THR A 85 -3.08 10.57 -9.08
C THR A 85 -4.08 11.50 -8.43
N ASN A 86 -4.10 11.56 -7.10
CA ASN A 86 -4.96 12.42 -6.30
C ASN A 86 -4.11 13.51 -5.63
N ALA A 87 -4.08 14.70 -6.23
CA ALA A 87 -3.26 15.82 -5.76
C ALA A 87 -3.71 16.38 -4.39
N ASP A 88 -4.99 16.30 -4.07
CA ASP A 88 -5.53 16.85 -2.82
C ASP A 88 -5.08 16.03 -1.61
N LYS A 89 -5.04 14.71 -1.77
CA LYS A 89 -4.56 13.77 -0.73
C LYS A 89 -3.09 13.45 -0.85
N MET A 90 -2.42 13.82 -1.95
CA MET A 90 -1.04 13.43 -2.30
C MET A 90 -0.86 11.90 -2.33
N GLU A 91 -1.85 11.20 -2.87
CA GLU A 91 -1.91 9.75 -2.97
C GLU A 91 -1.91 9.27 -4.42
N THR A 92 -1.42 8.07 -4.63
CA THR A 92 -1.53 7.35 -5.89
C THR A 92 -2.55 6.24 -5.70
N GLU A 93 -3.69 6.35 -6.35
CA GLU A 93 -4.74 5.33 -6.36
C GLU A 93 -4.69 4.57 -7.68
N LEU A 94 -4.64 3.24 -7.62
CA LEU A 94 -4.65 2.34 -8.77
C LEU A 94 -5.78 1.33 -8.59
N ASP A 95 -6.74 1.32 -9.51
CA ASP A 95 -7.87 0.38 -9.51
C ASP A 95 -7.57 -0.80 -10.43
N ASN A 96 -7.74 -2.02 -9.92
CA ASN A 96 -7.46 -3.29 -10.62
C ASN A 96 -6.05 -3.34 -11.24
N PRO A 97 -5.00 -2.98 -10.48
CA PRO A 97 -3.64 -2.96 -11.01
C PRO A 97 -3.05 -4.35 -11.16
N LEU A 98 -2.11 -4.45 -12.10
CA LEU A 98 -1.13 -5.53 -12.14
C LEU A 98 0.04 -5.17 -11.22
N VAL A 99 0.62 -6.17 -10.56
CA VAL A 99 1.71 -5.98 -9.60
C VAL A 99 2.93 -6.76 -10.08
N LEU A 100 3.99 -6.04 -10.44
CA LEU A 100 5.29 -6.61 -10.72
C LEU A 100 6.12 -6.63 -9.44
N ILE A 101 6.54 -7.80 -9.02
CA ILE A 101 7.36 -8.02 -7.82
C ILE A 101 8.74 -8.49 -8.25
N PHE A 102 9.76 -7.69 -7.97
CA PHE A 102 11.15 -7.96 -8.37
C PHE A 102 12.09 -7.85 -7.18
N ASP A 103 12.99 -8.82 -7.00
CA ASP A 103 13.86 -8.89 -5.82
C ASP A 103 15.12 -8.03 -5.90
N LYS A 104 15.41 -7.46 -7.07
CA LYS A 104 16.59 -6.64 -7.31
C LYS A 104 16.24 -5.20 -7.69
N LYS A 105 17.28 -4.40 -7.84
CA LYS A 105 17.20 -3.03 -8.32
C LYS A 105 16.96 -2.97 -9.83
N ILE A 106 16.13 -2.04 -10.28
CA ILE A 106 15.85 -1.74 -11.67
C ILE A 106 16.45 -0.39 -12.02
N SER A 107 17.52 -0.37 -12.80
CA SER A 107 18.18 0.85 -13.26
C SER A 107 18.13 1.01 -14.79
N ASN A 108 18.05 -0.11 -15.51
CA ASN A 108 18.05 -0.15 -16.95
C ASN A 108 16.62 -0.32 -17.49
N MET A 109 16.20 0.59 -18.34
CA MET A 109 14.87 0.56 -18.95
C MET A 109 14.68 -0.62 -19.89
N LYS A 110 15.74 -1.12 -20.53
CA LYS A 110 15.65 -2.21 -21.52
C LYS A 110 15.09 -3.49 -20.90
N ASP A 111 15.45 -3.78 -19.68
CA ASP A 111 15.03 -5.00 -18.98
C ASP A 111 13.54 -4.95 -18.60
N LEU A 112 13.00 -3.74 -18.42
CA LEU A 112 11.60 -3.50 -18.05
C LEU A 112 10.67 -3.34 -19.27
N LEU A 113 11.20 -2.96 -20.44
CA LEU A 113 10.41 -2.69 -21.65
C LEU A 113 9.42 -3.80 -22.00
N PRO A 114 9.81 -5.09 -22.03
CA PRO A 114 8.89 -6.16 -22.43
C PRO A 114 7.66 -6.26 -21.51
N VAL A 115 7.86 -6.05 -20.21
CA VAL A 115 6.77 -6.06 -19.22
C VAL A 115 5.85 -4.86 -19.42
N LEU A 116 6.41 -3.68 -19.66
CA LEU A 116 5.62 -2.46 -19.91
C LEU A 116 4.79 -2.54 -21.18
N GLU A 117 5.35 -3.08 -22.26
CA GLU A 117 4.64 -3.28 -23.50
C GLU A 117 3.45 -4.23 -23.33
N LYS A 118 3.68 -5.38 -22.69
CA LYS A 118 2.63 -6.36 -22.39
C LYS A 118 1.54 -5.74 -21.49
N THR A 119 1.93 -5.03 -20.44
CA THR A 119 0.99 -4.38 -19.51
C THR A 119 0.18 -3.27 -20.21
N SER A 120 0.83 -2.48 -21.05
CA SER A 120 0.16 -1.43 -21.84
C SER A 120 -0.96 -1.97 -22.73
N GLN A 121 -0.79 -3.18 -23.27
CA GLN A 121 -1.80 -3.84 -24.10
C GLN A 121 -3.04 -4.25 -23.30
N THR A 122 -2.90 -4.51 -21.99
CA THR A 122 -4.05 -4.86 -21.12
C THR A 122 -4.88 -3.65 -20.74
N GLY A 123 -4.30 -2.44 -20.76
CA GLY A 123 -4.93 -1.21 -20.30
C GLY A 123 -5.00 -1.06 -18.77
N ASN A 124 -4.56 -2.05 -18.01
CA ASN A 124 -4.56 -2.03 -16.56
C ASN A 124 -3.40 -1.17 -16.03
N PRO A 125 -3.57 -0.53 -14.86
CA PRO A 125 -2.46 0.09 -14.16
C PRO A 125 -1.40 -0.93 -13.76
N LEU A 126 -0.15 -0.49 -13.61
CA LEU A 126 0.95 -1.32 -13.14
C LEU A 126 1.58 -0.72 -11.89
N LEU A 127 1.67 -1.51 -10.82
CA LEU A 127 2.55 -1.22 -9.70
C LEU A 127 3.84 -2.03 -9.84
N ILE A 128 4.98 -1.37 -9.71
CA ILE A 128 6.30 -2.01 -9.64
C ILE A 128 6.77 -1.97 -8.19
N ILE A 129 7.02 -3.15 -7.62
CA ILE A 129 7.65 -3.32 -6.32
C ILE A 129 9.02 -3.94 -6.56
N ALA A 130 10.08 -3.19 -6.30
CA ALA A 130 11.45 -3.63 -6.51
C ALA A 130 12.34 -3.21 -5.34
N GLU A 131 13.54 -3.80 -5.21
CA GLU A 131 14.50 -3.34 -4.21
C GLU A 131 14.74 -1.82 -4.31
N ASP A 132 14.92 -1.33 -5.52
CA ASP A 132 14.93 0.08 -5.88
C ASP A 132 14.62 0.25 -7.38
N VAL A 133 14.11 1.43 -7.75
CA VAL A 133 13.99 1.82 -9.17
C VAL A 133 14.63 3.20 -9.30
N ASP A 134 15.69 3.30 -10.09
CA ASP A 134 16.41 4.56 -10.23
C ASP A 134 16.89 4.83 -11.67
N GLY A 135 17.69 5.87 -11.82
CA GLY A 135 18.38 6.24 -13.05
C GLY A 135 17.41 6.41 -14.24
N GLU A 136 17.78 5.80 -15.36
CA GLU A 136 17.04 5.86 -16.62
C GLU A 136 15.64 5.21 -16.50
N ALA A 137 15.53 4.11 -15.74
CA ALA A 137 14.28 3.40 -15.55
C ALA A 137 13.23 4.31 -14.87
N LEU A 138 13.57 4.91 -13.73
CA LEU A 138 12.65 5.80 -13.01
C LEU A 138 12.27 7.03 -13.86
N ALA A 139 13.25 7.67 -14.50
CA ALA A 139 13.00 8.84 -15.34
C ALA A 139 12.03 8.52 -16.48
N THR A 140 12.20 7.38 -17.13
CA THR A 140 11.33 6.95 -18.24
C THR A 140 9.92 6.61 -17.75
N LEU A 141 9.78 5.95 -16.59
CA LEU A 141 8.46 5.67 -15.99
C LEU A 141 7.71 6.97 -15.69
N VAL A 142 8.38 7.95 -15.07
CA VAL A 142 7.81 9.27 -14.76
C VAL A 142 7.37 9.99 -16.04
N VAL A 143 8.22 10.03 -17.08
CA VAL A 143 7.86 10.68 -18.36
C VAL A 143 6.63 10.03 -19.00
N ASN A 144 6.56 8.71 -19.02
CA ASN A 144 5.42 8.00 -19.61
C ASN A 144 4.13 8.19 -18.78
N LYS A 145 4.25 8.28 -17.45
CA LYS A 145 3.14 8.62 -16.56
C LYS A 145 2.61 10.03 -16.84
N ILE A 146 3.50 11.03 -16.94
CA ILE A 146 3.13 12.43 -17.21
C ILE A 146 2.48 12.55 -18.60
N ARG A 147 2.96 11.83 -19.60
CA ARG A 147 2.37 11.77 -20.95
C ARG A 147 1.01 11.07 -20.99
N GLY A 148 0.62 10.40 -19.92
CA GLY A 148 -0.61 9.61 -19.88
C GLY A 148 -0.56 8.31 -20.69
N SER A 149 0.64 7.91 -21.17
CA SER A 149 0.83 6.69 -21.96
C SER A 149 0.71 5.43 -21.09
N LEU A 150 1.09 5.52 -19.82
CA LEU A 150 1.04 4.41 -18.87
C LEU A 150 0.46 4.89 -17.52
N LYS A 151 -0.44 4.08 -16.98
CA LYS A 151 -0.90 4.22 -15.59
C LYS A 151 0.03 3.38 -14.72
N ILE A 152 1.04 4.00 -14.14
CA ILE A 152 2.11 3.28 -13.45
C ILE A 152 2.52 3.98 -12.16
N ALA A 153 2.92 3.20 -11.18
CA ALA A 153 3.62 3.64 -9.99
C ALA A 153 4.76 2.69 -9.65
N ALA A 154 5.74 3.17 -8.90
CA ALA A 154 6.84 2.37 -8.43
C ALA A 154 7.11 2.66 -6.95
N VAL A 155 7.33 1.61 -6.19
CA VAL A 155 7.64 1.66 -4.75
C VAL A 155 8.85 0.77 -4.44
N LYS A 156 9.54 1.07 -3.35
CA LYS A 156 10.58 0.18 -2.85
C LYS A 156 9.98 -1.03 -2.13
N ALA A 157 10.62 -2.17 -2.28
CA ALA A 157 10.30 -3.36 -1.52
C ALA A 157 10.47 -3.10 -0.01
N PRO A 158 9.54 -3.58 0.83
CA PRO A 158 9.64 -3.45 2.27
C PRO A 158 10.76 -4.34 2.84
N GLY A 159 11.32 -3.93 3.97
CA GLY A 159 12.36 -4.70 4.66
C GLY A 159 13.74 -4.66 3.99
N PHE A 160 14.66 -5.44 4.54
CA PHE A 160 16.04 -5.58 4.09
C PHE A 160 16.49 -7.04 4.16
N GLY A 161 17.42 -7.44 3.29
CA GLY A 161 18.00 -8.78 3.29
C GLY A 161 16.94 -9.89 3.16
N ASP A 162 17.01 -10.92 4.00
CA ASP A 162 16.10 -12.06 3.94
C ASP A 162 14.66 -11.67 4.28
N ARG A 163 14.46 -10.75 5.23
CA ARG A 163 13.12 -10.25 5.56
C ARG A 163 12.43 -9.59 4.36
N ARG A 164 13.19 -8.91 3.48
CA ARG A 164 12.64 -8.36 2.24
C ARG A 164 12.14 -9.46 1.32
N LYS A 165 12.89 -10.56 1.19
CA LYS A 165 12.48 -11.72 0.37
C LYS A 165 11.19 -12.33 0.90
N GLU A 166 11.07 -12.51 2.21
CA GLU A 166 9.86 -13.01 2.87
C GLU A 166 8.65 -12.10 2.60
N MET A 167 8.81 -10.78 2.79
CA MET A 167 7.72 -9.82 2.53
C MET A 167 7.32 -9.77 1.05
N LEU A 168 8.25 -9.91 0.12
CA LEU A 168 7.93 -10.00 -1.31
C LEU A 168 7.14 -11.29 -1.63
N GLU A 169 7.44 -12.41 -0.96
CA GLU A 169 6.65 -13.64 -1.08
C GLU A 169 5.24 -13.46 -0.52
N ASP A 170 5.09 -12.80 0.63
CA ASP A 170 3.78 -12.51 1.22
C ASP A 170 2.92 -11.66 0.27
N ILE A 171 3.53 -10.64 -0.35
CA ILE A 171 2.85 -9.82 -1.36
C ILE A 171 2.49 -10.66 -2.60
N ALA A 172 3.36 -11.57 -3.03
CA ALA A 172 3.09 -12.44 -4.17
C ALA A 172 1.93 -13.40 -3.87
N ILE A 173 1.88 -13.97 -2.67
CA ILE A 173 0.78 -14.84 -2.23
C ILE A 173 -0.53 -14.05 -2.18
N LEU A 174 -0.52 -12.86 -1.59
CA LEU A 174 -1.71 -12.00 -1.47
C LEU A 174 -2.28 -11.63 -2.85
N THR A 175 -1.42 -11.29 -3.80
CA THR A 175 -1.83 -10.82 -5.13
C THR A 175 -1.96 -11.94 -6.17
N GLY A 176 -1.60 -13.18 -5.79
CA GLY A 176 -1.57 -14.32 -6.71
C GLY A 176 -0.49 -14.22 -7.79
N GLY A 177 0.54 -13.39 -7.57
CA GLY A 177 1.68 -13.22 -8.47
C GLY A 177 2.88 -14.08 -8.12
N VAL A 178 3.98 -13.82 -8.79
CA VAL A 178 5.27 -14.51 -8.58
C VAL A 178 6.36 -13.47 -8.33
N VAL A 179 7.22 -13.73 -7.35
CA VAL A 179 8.46 -12.94 -7.18
C VAL A 179 9.41 -13.27 -8.32
N VAL A 180 9.63 -12.29 -9.18
CA VAL A 180 10.63 -12.40 -10.27
C VAL A 180 12.01 -12.29 -9.66
N SER A 181 12.76 -13.39 -9.68
CA SER A 181 14.10 -13.52 -9.10
C SER A 181 14.96 -14.39 -9.97
N GLU A 182 16.19 -13.94 -10.23
CA GLU A 182 17.16 -14.75 -10.96
C GLU A 182 17.55 -16.02 -10.16
N GLU A 183 17.50 -15.97 -8.83
CA GLU A 183 17.73 -17.13 -7.98
C GLU A 183 16.67 -18.22 -8.22
N LYS A 184 15.46 -17.83 -8.61
CA LYS A 184 14.36 -18.74 -8.98
C LYS A 184 14.31 -19.06 -10.48
N GLY A 185 15.28 -18.55 -11.25
CA GLY A 185 15.36 -18.76 -12.69
C GLY A 185 14.48 -17.82 -13.52
N HIS A 186 13.88 -16.79 -12.91
CA HIS A 186 13.07 -15.80 -13.60
C HIS A 186 13.89 -14.54 -13.89
N LYS A 187 13.83 -14.06 -15.12
CA LYS A 187 14.44 -12.79 -15.53
C LYS A 187 13.36 -11.74 -15.80
N LEU A 188 13.67 -10.49 -15.51
CA LEU A 188 12.73 -9.38 -15.73
C LEU A 188 12.30 -9.29 -17.19
N GLU A 189 13.22 -9.47 -18.13
CA GLU A 189 12.97 -9.43 -19.58
C GLU A 189 12.00 -10.52 -20.07
N SER A 190 11.95 -11.67 -19.40
CA SER A 190 11.12 -12.82 -19.74
C SER A 190 9.86 -12.94 -18.90
N THR A 191 9.51 -11.90 -18.14
CA THR A 191 8.32 -11.90 -17.30
C THR A 191 7.06 -11.86 -18.16
N GLU A 192 6.14 -12.79 -17.93
CA GLU A 192 4.84 -12.87 -18.57
C GLU A 192 3.76 -12.22 -17.71
N ILE A 193 2.61 -11.88 -18.31
CA ILE A 193 1.49 -11.22 -17.61
C ILE A 193 0.92 -12.13 -16.51
N GLU A 194 0.94 -13.45 -16.73
CA GLU A 194 0.48 -14.45 -15.76
C GLU A 194 1.32 -14.52 -14.49
N MET A 195 2.55 -14.01 -14.53
CA MET A 195 3.44 -13.92 -13.38
C MET A 195 3.17 -12.67 -12.54
N LEU A 196 2.46 -11.69 -13.11
CA LEU A 196 2.11 -10.45 -12.40
C LEU A 196 0.97 -10.74 -11.43
N GLY A 197 1.10 -10.20 -10.22
CA GLY A 197 0.01 -10.19 -9.24
C GLY A 197 -1.16 -9.33 -9.70
N LYS A 198 -2.33 -9.55 -9.11
CA LYS A 198 -3.54 -8.77 -9.33
C LYS A 198 -4.16 -8.45 -7.97
N CYS A 199 -4.75 -7.28 -7.85
CA CYS A 199 -5.51 -6.91 -6.66
C CYS A 199 -6.62 -5.92 -7.06
N GLU A 200 -7.56 -5.68 -6.15
CA GLU A 200 -8.70 -4.82 -6.41
C GLU A 200 -8.27 -3.34 -6.44
N LYS A 201 -7.52 -2.91 -5.45
CA LYS A 201 -7.07 -1.51 -5.33
C LYS A 201 -5.71 -1.41 -4.66
N ILE A 202 -4.92 -0.42 -5.07
CA ILE A 202 -3.69 -0.03 -4.38
C ILE A 202 -3.75 1.47 -4.08
N VAL A 203 -3.43 1.82 -2.85
CA VAL A 203 -3.28 3.20 -2.40
C VAL A 203 -1.85 3.39 -1.90
N ILE A 204 -1.15 4.36 -2.46
CA ILE A 204 0.24 4.67 -2.11
C ILE A 204 0.28 6.13 -1.68
N ASP A 205 0.65 6.36 -0.44
CA ASP A 205 0.97 7.69 0.07
C ASP A 205 2.49 7.93 0.05
N LYS A 206 2.93 9.00 0.70
CA LYS A 206 4.36 9.34 0.78
C LYS A 206 5.18 8.29 1.55
N ASP A 207 4.59 7.65 2.54
CA ASP A 207 5.29 6.83 3.52
C ASP A 207 4.86 5.35 3.48
N ASN A 208 3.66 5.05 2.97
CA ASN A 208 3.05 3.72 3.01
C ASN A 208 2.48 3.29 1.65
N THR A 209 2.38 1.99 1.48
CA THR A 209 1.63 1.36 0.38
C THR A 209 0.64 0.37 0.96
N THR A 210 -0.62 0.52 0.61
CA THR A 210 -1.73 -0.37 1.00
C THR A 210 -2.22 -1.12 -0.23
N ILE A 211 -2.17 -2.44 -0.17
CA ILE A 211 -2.71 -3.36 -1.20
C ILE A 211 -4.01 -3.92 -0.66
N ILE A 212 -5.07 -3.83 -1.43
CA ILE A 212 -6.42 -4.31 -1.11
C ILE A 212 -6.80 -5.35 -2.16
N ASN A 213 -7.21 -6.53 -1.68
CA ASN A 213 -7.56 -7.66 -2.54
C ASN A 213 -8.97 -8.16 -2.27
#